data_9e105105683063930b7b597e0763dc33
#
_entry.id   9e105105683063930b7b597e0763dc33
#
_cell.length_a   1.000
_cell.length_b   1.000
_cell.length_c   1.000
_cell.angle_alpha   90.00
_cell.angle_beta   90.00
_cell.angle_gamma   90.00
#
_symmetry.space_group_name_H-M   'P 1'
#
loop_
_entity.id
_entity.type
_entity.pdbx_description
1 polymer ?
#
loop_
_entity_poly.entity_id
_entity_poly.type
_entity_poly.pdbx_seq_one_letter_code
_entity_poly.pdbx_strand_id
1 'polypeptide(L)'
;ETEKQIENCREYQRTEVINKIKSKTYRGMKSFDRDPRLITIDNGILNIITGELKEHTAKHYSRILIPVTYTEPEFEDIEDNLDDTMFLKFLKNSFTVDGKFNKEDFETVIEVMASFLIRQNIDQKAFMFLGHGENGKSVLMGVIQTILGTNNVTNTPLQKLVHDQF
;
A
#
# COMPACT_ATOMS: atom_id res chain seq x y z
N GLU A 1 -17.86 18.39 32.82
CA GLU A 1 -19.28 18.72 32.47
C GLU A 1 -19.73 18.04 31.18
N THR A 2 -18.90 17.96 30.14
CA THR A 2 -19.25 17.37 28.84
C THR A 2 -19.45 15.85 28.89
N GLU A 3 -18.67 15.13 29.67
CA GLU A 3 -18.79 13.67 29.81
C GLU A 3 -20.09 13.27 30.53
N LYS A 4 -20.46 13.98 31.59
CA LYS A 4 -21.75 13.75 32.30
C LYS A 4 -22.98 14.05 31.44
N GLN A 5 -22.90 14.99 30.52
CA GLN A 5 -23.98 15.27 29.59
C GLN A 5 -24.16 14.18 28.54
N ILE A 6 -23.10 13.48 28.18
CA ILE A 6 -23.14 12.36 27.22
C ILE A 6 -23.75 11.11 27.88
N GLU A 7 -23.44 10.85 29.15
CA GLU A 7 -23.99 9.70 29.91
C GLU A 7 -25.52 9.77 30.10
N ASN A 8 -26.07 10.97 30.19
CA ASN A 8 -27.51 11.19 30.40
C ASN A 8 -28.35 11.29 29.13
N CYS A 9 -27.72 11.14 27.97
CA CYS A 9 -28.42 11.21 26.68
C CYS A 9 -29.25 9.94 26.44
N ARG A 10 -30.56 10.09 26.21
CA ARG A 10 -31.42 8.95 25.85
C ARG A 10 -30.99 8.34 24.53
N GLU A 11 -31.16 7.05 24.34
CA GLU A 11 -30.70 6.29 23.19
C GLU A 11 -31.19 6.89 21.84
N TYR A 12 -32.44 7.34 21.79
CA TYR A 12 -32.96 8.00 20.57
C TYR A 12 -32.22 9.31 20.24
N GLN A 13 -31.84 10.09 21.26
CA GLN A 13 -31.10 11.34 21.08
C GLN A 13 -29.69 11.08 20.53
N ARG A 14 -29.04 10.02 21.02
CA ARG A 14 -27.74 9.56 20.49
C ARG A 14 -27.87 9.18 19.01
N THR A 15 -28.89 8.40 18.68
CA THR A 15 -29.17 7.97 17.31
C THR A 15 -29.46 9.16 16.39
N GLU A 16 -30.25 10.12 16.87
CA GLU A 16 -30.56 11.34 16.11
C GLU A 16 -29.30 12.18 15.83
N VAL A 17 -28.45 12.38 16.85
CA VAL A 17 -27.18 13.09 16.69
C VAL A 17 -26.26 12.37 15.70
N ILE A 18 -26.13 11.04 15.81
CA ILE A 18 -25.33 10.24 14.90
C ILE A 18 -25.84 10.36 13.46
N ASN A 19 -27.15 10.27 13.25
CA ASN A 19 -27.77 10.41 11.93
C ASN A 19 -27.55 11.82 11.35
N LYS A 20 -27.61 12.83 12.17
CA LYS A 20 -27.37 14.21 11.79
C LYS A 20 -25.90 14.45 11.40
N ILE A 21 -24.96 13.85 12.17
CA ILE A 21 -23.53 13.86 11.84
C ILE A 21 -23.31 13.14 10.52
N LYS A 22 -23.81 11.89 10.37
CA LYS A 22 -23.71 11.12 9.13
C LYS A 22 -24.21 11.90 7.92
N SER A 23 -25.38 12.53 8.03
CA SER A 23 -25.96 13.34 6.95
C SER A 23 -25.09 14.55 6.58
N LYS A 24 -24.55 15.27 7.58
CA LYS A 24 -23.71 16.45 7.35
C LYS A 24 -22.30 16.13 6.86
N THR A 25 -21.76 14.98 7.26
CA THR A 25 -20.40 14.56 6.93
C THR A 25 -20.34 13.59 5.75
N TYR A 26 -21.49 13.18 5.20
CA TYR A 26 -21.53 12.27 4.08
C TYR A 26 -20.70 12.79 2.91
N ARG A 27 -19.86 11.90 2.38
CA ARG A 27 -19.09 12.11 1.16
C ARG A 27 -19.30 10.93 0.23
N GLY A 28 -19.59 11.17 -1.03
CA GLY A 28 -19.67 10.10 -2.03
C GLY A 28 -18.31 9.42 -2.23
N MET A 29 -18.32 8.15 -2.58
CA MET A 29 -17.09 7.35 -2.79
C MET A 29 -16.08 8.02 -3.74
N LYS A 30 -16.56 8.69 -4.78
CA LYS A 30 -15.73 9.44 -5.74
C LYS A 30 -14.99 10.65 -5.14
N SER A 31 -15.29 11.02 -3.89
CA SER A 31 -14.58 12.11 -3.19
C SER A 31 -13.28 11.68 -2.57
N PHE A 32 -13.11 10.38 -2.36
CA PHE A 32 -11.94 9.80 -1.73
C PHE A 32 -10.89 9.40 -2.76
N ASP A 33 -9.63 9.47 -2.37
CA ASP A 33 -8.49 8.94 -3.13
C ASP A 33 -8.50 9.37 -4.62
N ARG A 34 -8.80 10.63 -4.90
CA ARG A 34 -9.02 11.13 -6.27
C ARG A 34 -7.78 11.10 -7.16
N ASP A 35 -6.63 11.42 -6.59
CA ASP A 35 -5.38 11.45 -7.33
C ASP A 35 -4.59 10.16 -7.05
N PRO A 36 -4.46 9.26 -8.03
CA PRO A 36 -3.74 7.99 -7.85
C PRO A 36 -2.23 8.19 -7.65
N ARG A 37 -1.70 9.38 -7.97
CA ARG A 37 -0.27 9.70 -7.78
C ARG A 37 0.06 10.05 -6.34
N LEU A 38 -0.95 10.33 -5.51
CA LEU A 38 -0.78 10.71 -4.12
C LEU A 38 -1.07 9.51 -3.22
N ILE A 39 -0.09 9.11 -2.43
CA ILE A 39 -0.24 8.08 -1.40
C ILE A 39 -0.06 8.70 -0.01
N THR A 40 -0.85 8.22 0.93
CA THR A 40 -0.74 8.63 2.34
C THR A 40 0.15 7.64 3.07
N ILE A 41 1.19 8.13 3.68
CA ILE A 41 2.20 7.38 4.42
C ILE A 41 2.35 7.96 5.84
N ASP A 42 3.12 7.33 6.71
CA ASP A 42 3.19 7.72 8.13
C ASP A 42 3.61 9.18 8.33
N ASN A 43 4.53 9.70 7.53
CA ASN A 43 5.03 11.07 7.69
C ASN A 43 4.45 12.09 6.71
N GLY A 44 3.41 11.74 5.93
CA GLY A 44 2.78 12.73 5.05
C GLY A 44 2.01 12.15 3.86
N ILE A 45 1.83 12.99 2.85
CA ILE A 45 1.25 12.64 1.56
C ILE A 45 2.36 12.74 0.53
N LEU A 46 2.76 11.61 -0.01
CA LEU A 46 3.82 11.51 -1.02
C LEU A 46 3.24 11.51 -2.42
N ASN A 47 3.77 12.36 -3.29
CA ASN A 47 3.56 12.25 -4.72
C ASN A 47 4.58 11.26 -5.30
N ILE A 48 4.13 10.08 -5.71
CA ILE A 48 4.99 8.99 -6.21
C ILE A 48 5.66 9.29 -7.54
N ILE A 49 5.24 10.32 -8.27
CA ILE A 49 5.85 10.72 -9.54
C ILE A 49 6.96 11.75 -9.33
N THR A 50 6.75 12.69 -8.40
CA THR A 50 7.70 13.79 -8.18
C THR A 50 8.60 13.60 -6.97
N GLY A 51 8.31 12.62 -6.10
CA GLY A 51 8.98 12.44 -4.81
C GLY A 51 8.61 13.51 -3.75
N GLU A 52 7.74 14.46 -4.08
CA GLU A 52 7.37 15.56 -3.18
C GLU A 52 6.55 15.04 -2.00
N LEU A 53 7.04 15.26 -0.79
CA LEU A 53 6.33 14.95 0.46
C LEU A 53 5.65 16.20 1.02
N LYS A 54 4.36 16.10 1.33
CA LYS A 54 3.54 17.16 1.94
C LYS A 54 3.00 16.71 3.28
N GLU A 55 2.70 17.67 4.16
CA GLU A 55 2.02 17.39 5.42
C GLU A 55 0.64 16.77 5.22
N HIS A 56 0.22 15.97 6.21
CA HIS A 56 -1.12 15.39 6.23
C HIS A 56 -2.20 16.47 6.17
N THR A 57 -3.20 16.25 5.33
CA THR A 57 -4.37 17.12 5.25
C THR A 57 -5.66 16.33 5.12
N ALA A 58 -6.66 16.70 5.92
CA ALA A 58 -8.01 16.11 5.82
C ALA A 58 -8.67 16.36 4.46
N LYS A 59 -8.23 17.36 3.70
CA LYS A 59 -8.74 17.69 2.37
C LYS A 59 -8.44 16.64 1.33
N HIS A 60 -7.41 15.79 1.56
CA HIS A 60 -7.03 14.72 0.66
C HIS A 60 -8.04 13.54 0.68
N TYR A 61 -8.80 13.39 1.78
CA TYR A 61 -9.77 12.30 1.95
C TYR A 61 -9.21 10.91 1.64
N SER A 62 -8.01 10.61 2.15
CA SER A 62 -7.43 9.28 2.00
C SER A 62 -8.11 8.27 2.90
N ARG A 63 -8.37 7.06 2.36
CA ARG A 63 -8.89 5.91 3.10
C ARG A 63 -7.82 4.87 3.42
N ILE A 64 -6.67 5.01 2.77
CA ILE A 64 -5.57 4.05 2.87
C ILE A 64 -4.36 4.78 3.43
N LEU A 65 -3.76 4.22 4.47
CA LEU A 65 -2.47 4.61 5.01
C LEU A 65 -1.49 3.47 4.77
N ILE A 66 -0.40 3.75 4.09
CA ILE A 66 0.72 2.83 3.94
C ILE A 66 1.67 3.10 5.11
N PRO A 67 1.93 2.12 6.00
CA PRO A 67 2.65 2.32 7.25
C PRO A 67 4.16 2.35 7.03
N VAL A 68 4.62 3.28 6.21
CA VAL A 68 6.05 3.52 5.94
C VAL A 68 6.36 5.00 6.06
N THR A 69 7.59 5.30 6.45
CA THR A 69 8.13 6.66 6.47
C THR A 69 8.97 6.84 5.21
N TYR A 70 8.66 7.87 4.42
CA TYR A 70 9.48 8.25 3.29
C TYR A 70 10.65 9.11 3.76
N THR A 71 11.83 8.76 3.29
CA THR A 71 13.03 9.57 3.35
C THR A 71 13.53 9.77 1.93
N GLU A 72 14.18 10.90 1.67
CA GLU A 72 14.81 11.09 0.38
C GLU A 72 15.83 9.97 0.14
N PRO A 73 15.88 9.39 -1.07
CA PRO A 73 16.85 8.34 -1.37
C PRO A 73 18.27 8.88 -1.28
N GLU A 74 19.16 8.09 -0.69
CA GLU A 74 20.57 8.44 -0.53
C GLU A 74 21.36 8.21 -1.82
N PHE A 75 20.77 7.52 -2.80
CA PHE A 75 21.39 7.16 -4.09
C PHE A 75 20.37 7.29 -5.22
N GLU A 76 20.87 7.64 -6.39
CA GLU A 76 20.05 7.84 -7.60
C GLU A 76 19.77 6.51 -8.33
N ASP A 77 20.72 5.56 -8.28
CA ASP A 77 20.61 4.27 -8.95
C ASP A 77 20.64 3.10 -7.96
N ILE A 78 19.53 2.32 -7.98
CA ILE A 78 19.39 1.14 -7.11
C ILE A 78 20.41 0.06 -7.50
N GLU A 79 20.75 -0.07 -8.77
CA GLU A 79 21.63 -1.15 -9.24
C GLU A 79 23.06 -1.00 -8.73
N ASP A 80 23.56 0.23 -8.67
CA ASP A 80 24.88 0.52 -8.18
C ASP A 80 25.02 0.29 -6.65
N ASN A 81 23.87 0.17 -5.96
CA ASN A 81 23.77 0.04 -4.51
C ASN A 81 23.13 -1.29 -4.06
N LEU A 82 23.17 -2.33 -4.90
CA LEU A 82 22.56 -3.64 -4.60
C LEU A 82 23.11 -4.33 -3.34
N ASP A 83 24.30 -3.96 -2.91
CA ASP A 83 24.93 -4.52 -1.71
C ASP A 83 24.72 -3.68 -0.44
N ASP A 84 24.06 -2.52 -0.51
CA ASP A 84 23.94 -1.59 0.62
C ASP A 84 22.91 -2.05 1.65
N THR A 85 21.84 -2.71 1.22
CA THR A 85 20.82 -3.19 2.13
C THR A 85 20.66 -4.70 2.08
N MET A 86 20.20 -5.28 3.19
CA MET A 86 19.90 -6.73 3.24
C MET A 86 18.83 -7.12 2.22
N PHE A 87 17.86 -6.24 1.95
CA PHE A 87 16.81 -6.49 0.97
C PHE A 87 17.35 -6.49 -0.47
N LEU A 88 18.19 -5.53 -0.82
CA LEU A 88 18.82 -5.48 -2.15
C LEU A 88 19.75 -6.68 -2.37
N LYS A 89 20.54 -7.08 -1.37
CA LYS A 89 21.33 -8.33 -1.42
C LYS A 89 20.45 -9.56 -1.62
N PHE A 90 19.33 -9.64 -0.93
CA PHE A 90 18.37 -10.73 -1.10
C PHE A 90 17.85 -10.77 -2.55
N LEU A 91 17.43 -9.62 -3.11
CA LEU A 91 16.97 -9.55 -4.50
C LEU A 91 18.08 -9.95 -5.47
N LYS A 92 19.28 -9.39 -5.34
CA LYS A 92 20.44 -9.73 -6.17
C LYS A 92 20.69 -11.25 -6.19
N ASN A 93 20.68 -11.87 -5.02
CA ASN A 93 20.89 -13.33 -4.92
C ASN A 93 19.73 -14.11 -5.54
N SER A 94 18.49 -13.65 -5.36
CA SER A 94 17.29 -14.31 -5.92
C SER A 94 17.24 -14.29 -7.44
N PHE A 95 17.83 -13.26 -8.06
CA PHE A 95 17.91 -13.11 -9.52
C PHE A 95 19.30 -13.42 -10.10
N THR A 96 20.16 -14.13 -9.33
CA THR A 96 21.44 -14.63 -9.82
C THR A 96 21.34 -16.13 -10.03
N VAL A 97 21.46 -16.57 -11.28
CA VAL A 97 21.44 -17.97 -11.67
C VAL A 97 22.80 -18.33 -12.28
N ASP A 98 23.42 -19.40 -11.81
CA ASP A 98 24.75 -19.86 -12.27
C ASP A 98 25.83 -18.74 -12.27
N GLY A 99 25.77 -17.86 -11.24
CA GLY A 99 26.69 -16.73 -11.08
C GLY A 99 26.43 -15.54 -12.02
N LYS A 100 25.35 -15.59 -12.79
CA LYS A 100 24.95 -14.47 -13.68
C LYS A 100 23.72 -13.78 -13.11
N PHE A 101 23.84 -12.49 -12.88
CA PHE A 101 22.71 -11.64 -12.45
C PHE A 101 21.77 -11.37 -13.63
N ASN A 102 20.49 -11.69 -13.43
CA ASN A 102 19.43 -11.41 -14.40
C ASN A 102 18.81 -10.05 -14.10
N LYS A 103 19.34 -9.03 -14.76
CA LYS A 103 18.91 -7.64 -14.60
C LYS A 103 17.45 -7.43 -15.02
N GLU A 104 17.00 -8.05 -16.11
CA GLU A 104 15.65 -7.89 -16.65
C GLU A 104 14.58 -8.38 -15.65
N ASP A 105 14.76 -9.55 -15.07
CA ASP A 105 13.85 -10.08 -14.07
C ASP A 105 13.87 -9.25 -12.78
N PHE A 106 15.04 -8.76 -12.39
CA PHE A 106 15.19 -7.86 -11.24
C PHE A 106 14.41 -6.55 -11.45
N GLU A 107 14.62 -5.86 -12.57
CA GLU A 107 13.92 -4.63 -12.92
C GLU A 107 12.39 -4.86 -12.97
N THR A 108 11.96 -5.97 -13.59
CA THR A 108 10.54 -6.35 -13.65
C THR A 108 9.93 -6.49 -12.25
N VAL A 109 10.63 -7.12 -11.31
CA VAL A 109 10.10 -7.27 -9.94
C VAL A 109 10.04 -5.93 -9.20
N ILE A 110 11.01 -5.05 -9.39
CA ILE A 110 10.98 -3.70 -8.81
C ILE A 110 9.79 -2.90 -9.37
N GLU A 111 9.55 -2.96 -10.69
CA GLU A 111 8.39 -2.31 -11.33
C GLU A 111 7.07 -2.88 -10.80
N VAL A 112 6.96 -4.20 -10.66
CA VAL A 112 5.78 -4.85 -10.08
C VAL A 112 5.55 -4.39 -8.64
N MET A 113 6.59 -4.33 -7.81
CA MET A 113 6.48 -3.82 -6.45
C MET A 113 6.03 -2.35 -6.41
N ALA A 114 6.59 -1.51 -7.28
CA ALA A 114 6.20 -0.11 -7.41
C ALA A 114 4.73 0.02 -7.85
N SER A 115 4.26 -0.85 -8.76
CA SER A 115 2.88 -0.83 -9.24
C SER A 115 1.85 -1.08 -8.13
N PHE A 116 2.20 -1.82 -7.07
CA PHE A 116 1.32 -2.05 -5.92
C PHE A 116 1.11 -0.80 -5.05
N LEU A 117 1.97 0.20 -5.15
CA LEU A 117 1.77 1.48 -4.48
C LEU A 117 0.74 2.37 -5.20
N ILE A 118 0.47 2.08 -6.47
CA ILE A 118 -0.50 2.82 -7.27
C ILE A 118 -1.90 2.28 -6.95
N ARG A 119 -2.81 3.15 -6.50
CA ARG A 119 -4.16 2.78 -6.05
C ARG A 119 -5.09 2.27 -7.15
N GLN A 120 -4.73 2.46 -8.40
CA GLN A 120 -5.53 2.03 -9.55
C GLN A 120 -4.77 0.95 -10.29
N ASN A 121 -5.43 -0.16 -10.56
CA ASN A 121 -4.91 -1.16 -11.49
C ASN A 121 -5.06 -0.64 -12.93
N ILE A 122 -4.16 0.27 -13.31
CA ILE A 122 -4.18 0.96 -14.61
C ILE A 122 -4.00 -0.06 -15.73
N ASP A 123 -3.16 -1.05 -15.51
CA ASP A 123 -2.80 -2.05 -16.53
C ASP A 123 -3.78 -3.23 -16.58
N GLN A 124 -4.70 -3.35 -15.62
CA GLN A 124 -5.61 -4.49 -15.48
C GLN A 124 -4.89 -5.85 -15.56
N LYS A 125 -3.70 -5.92 -14.98
CA LYS A 125 -2.84 -7.11 -14.98
C LYS A 125 -2.86 -7.82 -13.62
N ALA A 126 -2.66 -9.12 -13.66
CA ALA A 126 -2.34 -9.94 -12.50
C ALA A 126 -0.92 -10.49 -12.66
N PHE A 127 -0.15 -10.50 -11.58
CA PHE A 127 1.21 -11.02 -11.58
C PHE A 127 1.24 -12.41 -10.96
N MET A 128 1.91 -13.34 -11.62
CA MET A 128 2.09 -14.71 -11.13
C MET A 128 3.57 -14.99 -10.89
N PHE A 129 3.93 -15.22 -9.63
CA PHE A 129 5.29 -15.58 -9.26
C PHE A 129 5.46 -17.10 -9.31
N LEU A 130 6.11 -17.57 -10.36
CA LEU A 130 6.41 -18.98 -10.57
C LEU A 130 7.84 -19.31 -10.10
N GLY A 131 8.04 -20.53 -9.66
CA GLY A 131 9.38 -21.05 -9.34
C GLY A 131 9.30 -22.31 -8.49
N HIS A 132 10.35 -23.12 -8.58
CA HIS A 132 10.54 -24.30 -7.72
C HIS A 132 10.66 -23.85 -6.26
N GLY A 133 10.41 -24.71 -5.28
CA GLY A 133 10.47 -24.36 -3.85
C GLY A 133 11.76 -23.62 -3.43
N GLU A 134 11.74 -22.98 -2.26
CA GLU A 134 12.91 -22.37 -1.58
C GLU A 134 13.63 -21.24 -2.35
N ASN A 135 12.94 -20.52 -3.23
CA ASN A 135 13.50 -19.42 -4.04
C ASN A 135 13.09 -18.02 -3.62
N GLY A 136 12.73 -17.82 -2.36
CA GLY A 136 12.48 -16.48 -1.80
C GLY A 136 11.12 -15.85 -2.11
N LYS A 137 10.21 -16.51 -2.87
CA LYS A 137 8.87 -15.94 -3.19
C LYS A 137 8.08 -15.52 -1.95
N SER A 138 8.05 -16.38 -0.93
CA SER A 138 7.31 -16.07 0.31
C SER A 138 7.94 -14.90 1.08
N VAL A 139 9.26 -14.77 1.02
CA VAL A 139 9.98 -13.62 1.62
C VAL A 139 9.61 -12.34 0.88
N LEU A 140 9.65 -12.37 -0.45
CA LEU A 140 9.26 -11.22 -1.27
C LEU A 140 7.81 -10.79 -1.00
N MET A 141 6.88 -11.75 -0.94
CA MET A 141 5.48 -11.47 -0.60
C MET A 141 5.34 -10.89 0.81
N GLY A 142 6.12 -11.38 1.78
CA GLY A 142 6.16 -10.84 3.14
C GLY A 142 6.66 -9.38 3.17
N VAL A 143 7.69 -9.06 2.40
CA VAL A 143 8.19 -7.68 2.28
C VAL A 143 7.14 -6.76 1.65
N ILE A 144 6.52 -7.17 0.55
CA ILE A 144 5.43 -6.41 -0.10
C ILE A 144 4.29 -6.16 0.89
N GLN A 145 3.86 -7.21 1.61
CA GLN A 145 2.80 -7.08 2.61
C GLN A 145 3.19 -6.13 3.76
N THR A 146 4.44 -6.15 4.18
CA THR A 146 4.96 -5.26 5.22
C THR A 146 4.95 -3.80 4.75
N ILE A 147 5.42 -3.54 3.53
CA ILE A 147 5.42 -2.20 2.92
C ILE A 147 4.00 -1.66 2.79
N LEU A 148 3.09 -2.45 2.22
CA LEU A 148 1.71 -2.03 2.00
C LEU A 148 0.90 -1.92 3.29
N GLY A 149 1.32 -2.62 4.34
CA GLY A 149 0.58 -2.79 5.60
C GLY A 149 -0.42 -3.94 5.52
N THR A 150 -0.45 -4.76 6.56
CA THR A 150 -1.30 -5.96 6.63
C THR A 150 -2.79 -5.67 6.48
N ASN A 151 -3.24 -4.49 6.89
CA ASN A 151 -4.63 -4.04 6.76
C ASN A 151 -5.03 -3.70 5.31
N ASN A 152 -4.07 -3.48 4.44
CA ASN A 152 -4.28 -3.12 3.04
C ASN A 152 -4.13 -4.32 2.09
N VAL A 153 -3.79 -5.50 2.62
CA VAL A 153 -3.55 -6.71 1.84
C VAL A 153 -4.51 -7.81 2.26
N THR A 154 -5.09 -8.49 1.29
CA THR A 154 -5.97 -9.65 1.53
C THR A 154 -5.38 -10.88 0.86
N ASN A 155 -5.36 -12.00 1.61
CA ASN A 155 -4.97 -13.30 1.10
C ASN A 155 -6.21 -14.15 0.82
N THR A 156 -6.43 -14.50 -0.44
CA THR A 156 -7.57 -15.32 -0.84
C THR A 156 -7.10 -16.53 -1.64
N PRO A 157 -7.46 -17.75 -1.25
CA PRO A 157 -7.16 -18.94 -2.04
C PRO A 157 -7.78 -18.84 -3.45
N LEU A 158 -7.02 -19.26 -4.47
CA LEU A 158 -7.47 -19.17 -5.87
C LEU A 158 -8.80 -19.91 -6.11
N GLN A 159 -9.03 -21.04 -5.39
CA GLN A 159 -10.28 -21.78 -5.47
C GLN A 159 -11.52 -20.93 -5.07
N LYS A 160 -11.37 -20.02 -4.11
CA LYS A 160 -12.46 -19.12 -3.71
C LYS A 160 -12.78 -18.08 -4.78
N LEU A 161 -11.78 -17.61 -5.53
CA LEU A 161 -12.01 -16.66 -6.64
C LEU A 161 -12.85 -17.26 -7.78
N VAL A 162 -12.87 -18.60 -7.91
CA VAL A 162 -13.64 -19.31 -8.95
C VAL A 162 -15.09 -19.54 -8.51
N HIS A 163 -15.32 -19.71 -7.21
CA HIS A 163 -16.63 -20.12 -6.68
C HIS A 163 -17.47 -18.97 -6.10
N ASP A 164 -16.82 -17.90 -5.63
CA ASP A 164 -17.54 -16.74 -5.12
C ASP A 164 -17.89 -15.81 -6.31
N GLN A 165 -19.17 -15.78 -6.67
CA GLN A 165 -19.70 -14.75 -7.56
C GLN A 165 -19.66 -13.41 -6.81
N PHE A 166 -18.95 -12.45 -7.37
CA PHE A 166 -18.92 -11.07 -6.89
C PHE A 166 -20.24 -10.37 -7.13
#